data_0d677d80a6c334e1180b8028b5d42e1c
#
_entry.id   0d677d80a6c334e1180b8028b5d42e1c
#
_cell.length_a   1.000
_cell.length_b   1.000
_cell.length_c   1.000
_cell.angle_alpha   90.00
_cell.angle_beta   90.00
_cell.angle_gamma   90.00
#
_symmetry.space_group_name_H-M   'P 1'
#
loop_
_entity.id
_entity.type
_entity.pdbx_description
1 polymer ?
#
loop_
_entity_poly.entity_id
_entity_poly.type
_entity_poly.pdbx_seq_one_letter_code
_entity_poly.pdbx_strand_id
1 'polypeptide(L)'
;MVKKGFWTIISFALLIMLAFSLVQPATATPTAQESFPGADKVEPAVLNTISANGASDYVVEMAEKADLSAAYEIEDWTERGWFVYDTLKETAARTQQPVLDVLDASGVAYQSFFAGNEIAVTGGDINSLSAIAALPGVSHIRYPRTVSVEPFSLKTADVTVPTPDALDWGISDTGADDFWATFGIQGEGILVANIDTGVQWNHPALDQAFKCGTNPSDPDCWADPSNICGGSACDNNGHGSHTMGTMVGDDDPTLTYQVGMAPNAQW
;
A
#
# COMPACT_ATOMS: atom_id res chain seq x y z
N MET A 1 17.16 -13.10 80.80
CA MET A 1 18.02 -12.34 79.86
C MET A 1 17.61 -12.65 78.44
N VAL A 2 16.49 -12.19 77.97
CA VAL A 2 16.11 -12.20 76.52
C VAL A 2 15.08 -11.10 76.30
N LYS A 3 15.50 -9.87 76.01
CA LYS A 3 14.59 -8.79 75.59
C LYS A 3 15.28 -7.62 74.82
N LYS A 4 16.47 -7.82 74.27
CA LYS A 4 17.16 -6.73 73.50
C LYS A 4 17.30 -6.95 72.00
N GLY A 5 16.85 -8.09 71.42
CA GLY A 5 17.02 -8.38 70.00
C GLY A 5 15.82 -8.03 69.10
N PHE A 6 14.62 -7.83 69.69
CA PHE A 6 13.39 -7.68 68.89
C PHE A 6 13.18 -6.25 68.35
N TRP A 7 13.69 -5.24 69.06
CA TRP A 7 13.49 -3.85 68.65
C TRP A 7 14.40 -3.37 67.53
N THR A 8 15.56 -3.98 67.41
CA THR A 8 16.54 -3.61 66.34
C THR A 8 16.12 -4.12 64.97
N ILE A 9 15.39 -5.24 64.91
CA ILE A 9 14.93 -5.81 63.63
C ILE A 9 13.73 -5.01 63.07
N ILE A 10 12.86 -4.51 63.96
CA ILE A 10 11.71 -3.69 63.52
C ILE A 10 12.13 -2.32 63.03
N SER A 11 13.17 -1.71 63.60
CA SER A 11 13.70 -0.43 63.17
C SER A 11 14.41 -0.53 61.83
N PHE A 12 15.07 -1.67 61.52
CA PHE A 12 15.72 -1.88 60.24
C PHE A 12 14.71 -2.17 59.10
N ALA A 13 13.66 -2.91 59.39
CA ALA A 13 12.56 -3.17 58.44
C ALA A 13 11.77 -1.88 58.11
N LEU A 14 11.57 -0.99 59.07
CA LEU A 14 10.90 0.28 58.85
C LEU A 14 11.74 1.26 58.01
N LEU A 15 13.07 1.24 58.18
CA LEU A 15 13.99 2.07 57.40
C LEU A 15 14.10 1.59 55.93
N ILE A 16 14.01 0.28 55.70
CA ILE A 16 14.01 -0.29 54.33
C ILE A 16 12.69 0.03 53.62
N MET A 17 11.56 0.04 54.31
CA MET A 17 10.26 0.42 53.71
C MET A 17 10.18 1.91 53.39
N LEU A 18 10.85 2.79 54.16
CA LEU A 18 10.90 4.24 53.80
C LEU A 18 11.82 4.54 52.63
N ALA A 19 12.84 3.72 52.36
CA ALA A 19 13.75 3.90 51.26
C ALA A 19 13.15 3.47 49.88
N PHE A 20 12.16 2.56 49.90
CA PHE A 20 11.46 2.13 48.67
C PHE A 20 10.34 3.07 48.22
N SER A 21 9.91 4.01 49.07
CA SER A 21 8.79 4.92 48.74
C SER A 21 9.19 6.20 48.03
N LEU A 22 10.47 6.38 47.68
CA LEU A 22 10.97 7.61 47.07
C LEU A 22 11.51 7.44 45.63
N VAL A 23 11.41 6.26 45.06
CA VAL A 23 11.62 6.11 43.61
C VAL A 23 10.26 6.27 42.92
N GLN A 24 9.80 7.50 42.79
CA GLN A 24 8.78 7.81 41.82
C GLN A 24 9.37 7.49 40.44
N PRO A 25 8.66 6.70 39.59
CA PRO A 25 9.08 6.64 38.19
C PRO A 25 9.05 8.08 37.67
N ALA A 26 10.18 8.52 37.15
CA ALA A 26 10.26 9.77 36.42
C ALA A 26 9.17 9.70 35.34
N THR A 27 8.06 10.40 35.54
CA THR A 27 7.14 10.68 34.46
C THR A 27 7.96 11.46 33.45
N ALA A 28 8.27 10.82 32.32
CA ALA A 28 8.88 11.50 31.19
C ALA A 28 8.00 12.71 30.94
N THR A 29 8.52 13.89 31.22
CA THR A 29 7.92 15.15 30.81
C THR A 29 7.82 15.06 29.29
N PRO A 30 6.62 15.24 28.68
CA PRO A 30 6.57 15.29 27.24
C PRO A 30 7.54 16.38 26.80
N THR A 31 8.55 16.00 26.05
CA THR A 31 9.47 16.95 25.39
C THR A 31 8.57 17.96 24.70
N ALA A 32 8.80 19.24 24.98
CA ALA A 32 8.07 20.33 24.34
C ALA A 32 8.14 20.08 22.81
N GLN A 33 7.02 19.70 22.23
CA GLN A 33 6.93 19.48 20.80
C GLN A 33 7.26 20.79 20.14
N GLU A 34 8.30 20.84 19.33
CA GLU A 34 8.72 22.07 18.66
C GLU A 34 7.52 22.67 17.92
N SER A 35 7.09 23.83 18.37
CA SER A 35 5.93 24.52 17.80
C SER A 35 6.41 25.35 16.61
N PHE A 36 6.05 24.96 15.43
CA PHE A 36 6.25 25.69 14.19
C PHE A 36 4.89 25.90 13.48
N PRO A 37 4.76 26.88 12.56
CA PRO A 37 3.52 27.08 11.81
C PRO A 37 3.08 25.82 11.06
N GLY A 38 1.84 25.36 11.30
CA GLY A 38 1.28 24.17 10.68
C GLY A 38 1.66 22.86 11.37
N ALA A 39 2.27 22.89 12.55
CA ALA A 39 2.59 21.68 13.32
C ALA A 39 1.33 20.82 13.64
N ASP A 40 0.18 21.43 13.71
CA ASP A 40 -1.13 20.81 13.91
C ASP A 40 -1.58 19.93 12.71
N LYS A 41 -0.99 20.14 11.53
CA LYS A 41 -1.22 19.31 10.33
C LYS A 41 -0.39 18.04 10.32
N VAL A 42 0.62 17.90 11.19
CA VAL A 42 1.60 16.83 11.15
C VAL A 42 1.24 15.74 12.14
N GLU A 43 1.18 14.49 11.67
CA GLU A 43 1.00 13.34 12.56
C GLU A 43 2.16 13.23 13.57
N PRO A 44 1.87 12.97 14.85
CA PRO A 44 2.91 12.82 15.87
C PRO A 44 3.99 11.78 15.54
N ALA A 45 3.64 10.74 14.79
CA ALA A 45 4.58 9.69 14.38
C ALA A 45 5.72 10.24 13.52
N VAL A 46 5.45 11.19 12.61
CA VAL A 46 6.45 11.85 11.77
C VAL A 46 7.45 12.64 12.65
N LEU A 47 6.92 13.47 13.57
CA LEU A 47 7.74 14.26 14.48
C LEU A 47 8.61 13.41 15.40
N ASN A 48 8.03 12.33 15.93
CA ASN A 48 8.74 11.39 16.79
C ASN A 48 9.89 10.70 16.03
N THR A 49 9.64 10.31 14.77
CA THR A 49 10.66 9.67 13.92
C THR A 49 11.79 10.63 13.60
N ILE A 50 11.49 11.89 13.24
CA ILE A 50 12.51 12.92 12.99
C ILE A 50 13.30 13.20 14.26
N SER A 51 12.64 13.31 15.42
CA SER A 51 13.34 13.53 16.69
C SER A 51 14.30 12.40 17.07
N ALA A 52 13.95 11.16 16.71
CA ALA A 52 14.77 9.99 17.03
C ALA A 52 15.90 9.78 16.02
N ASN A 53 15.66 10.03 14.73
CA ASN A 53 16.53 9.61 13.63
C ASN A 53 17.11 10.78 12.82
N GLY A 54 16.67 12.02 13.07
CA GLY A 54 17.05 13.20 12.31
C GLY A 54 16.23 13.42 11.04
N ALA A 55 15.57 12.39 10.52
CA ALA A 55 14.74 12.43 9.32
C ALA A 55 13.61 11.40 9.40
N SER A 56 12.59 11.56 8.54
CA SER A 56 11.46 10.62 8.39
C SER A 56 10.96 10.61 6.96
N ASP A 57 10.41 9.49 6.55
CA ASP A 57 9.51 9.45 5.42
C ASP A 57 8.13 9.96 5.87
N TYR A 58 7.43 10.67 4.96
CA TYR A 58 6.08 11.15 5.20
C TYR A 58 5.34 11.41 3.89
N VAL A 59 4.01 11.49 3.98
CA VAL A 59 3.15 11.82 2.84
C VAL A 59 2.46 13.15 3.11
N VAL A 60 2.60 14.08 2.17
CA VAL A 60 1.95 15.40 2.18
C VAL A 60 0.65 15.30 1.40
N GLU A 61 -0.46 15.62 2.05
CA GLU A 61 -1.79 15.66 1.43
C GLU A 61 -2.17 17.12 1.12
N MET A 62 -2.53 17.37 -0.13
CA MET A 62 -2.96 18.71 -0.54
C MET A 62 -4.41 18.98 -0.13
N ALA A 63 -4.70 20.20 0.28
CA ALA A 63 -6.03 20.63 0.74
C ALA A 63 -7.06 20.64 -0.39
N GLU A 64 -6.65 21.09 -1.57
CA GLU A 64 -7.53 21.15 -2.72
C GLU A 64 -7.65 19.76 -3.37
N LYS A 65 -8.88 19.36 -3.65
CA LYS A 65 -9.19 18.17 -4.44
C LYS A 65 -9.77 18.60 -5.79
N ALA A 66 -9.49 17.82 -6.83
CA ALA A 66 -10.03 18.07 -8.15
C ALA A 66 -11.57 18.00 -8.15
N ASP A 67 -12.22 18.94 -8.79
CA ASP A 67 -13.66 18.89 -9.01
C ASP A 67 -13.96 18.01 -10.24
N LEU A 68 -14.49 16.83 -9.99
CA LEU A 68 -14.84 15.85 -11.02
C LEU A 68 -16.34 15.83 -11.30
N SER A 69 -17.11 16.78 -10.80
CA SER A 69 -18.59 16.77 -10.93
C SER A 69 -19.07 16.74 -12.37
N ALA A 70 -18.38 17.44 -13.27
CA ALA A 70 -18.72 17.46 -14.69
C ALA A 70 -18.53 16.11 -15.40
N ALA A 71 -17.73 15.18 -14.83
CA ALA A 71 -17.56 13.85 -15.39
C ALA A 71 -18.86 13.04 -15.45
N TYR A 72 -19.80 13.31 -14.54
CA TYR A 72 -21.10 12.61 -14.50
C TYR A 72 -22.01 12.96 -15.68
N GLU A 73 -21.77 14.08 -16.35
CA GLU A 73 -22.55 14.53 -17.52
C GLU A 73 -21.96 14.03 -18.85
N ILE A 74 -20.76 13.44 -18.83
CA ILE A 74 -20.10 12.92 -20.03
C ILE A 74 -20.52 11.47 -20.24
N GLU A 75 -21.28 11.22 -21.31
CA GLU A 75 -21.80 9.88 -21.63
C GLU A 75 -20.71 8.95 -22.21
N ASP A 76 -19.85 9.48 -23.08
CA ASP A 76 -18.77 8.69 -23.67
C ASP A 76 -17.73 8.29 -22.61
N TRP A 77 -17.46 6.99 -22.52
CA TRP A 77 -16.55 6.43 -21.53
C TRP A 77 -15.12 6.96 -21.68
N THR A 78 -14.63 7.05 -22.92
CA THR A 78 -13.26 7.45 -23.20
C THR A 78 -13.07 8.95 -22.95
N GLU A 79 -14.02 9.78 -23.39
CA GLU A 79 -14.01 11.23 -23.13
C GLU A 79 -14.08 11.52 -21.64
N ARG A 80 -14.95 10.84 -20.92
CA ARG A 80 -15.04 10.94 -19.46
C ARG A 80 -13.74 10.56 -18.77
N GLY A 81 -13.10 9.48 -19.21
CA GLY A 81 -11.81 9.03 -18.67
C GLY A 81 -10.72 10.09 -18.83
N TRP A 82 -10.62 10.69 -20.01
CA TRP A 82 -9.65 11.76 -20.27
C TRP A 82 -9.97 13.03 -19.46
N PHE A 83 -11.23 13.42 -19.36
CA PHE A 83 -11.63 14.55 -18.52
C PHE A 83 -11.18 14.36 -17.07
N VAL A 84 -11.42 13.19 -16.48
CA VAL A 84 -11.00 12.87 -15.11
C VAL A 84 -9.47 12.93 -14.98
N TYR A 85 -8.76 12.29 -15.90
CA TYR A 85 -7.30 12.26 -15.89
C TYR A 85 -6.69 13.66 -15.96
N ASP A 86 -7.13 14.47 -16.93
CA ASP A 86 -6.59 15.82 -17.14
C ASP A 86 -6.90 16.73 -15.95
N THR A 87 -8.14 16.68 -15.43
CA THR A 87 -8.55 17.48 -14.27
C THR A 87 -7.74 17.16 -13.01
N LEU A 88 -7.51 15.86 -12.74
CA LEU A 88 -6.67 15.42 -11.63
C LEU A 88 -5.22 15.91 -11.80
N LYS A 89 -4.67 15.75 -12.98
CA LYS A 89 -3.29 16.11 -13.30
C LYS A 89 -3.04 17.60 -13.24
N GLU A 90 -3.93 18.42 -13.79
CA GLU A 90 -3.86 19.88 -13.74
C GLU A 90 -3.98 20.40 -12.31
N THR A 91 -4.92 19.84 -11.52
CA THR A 91 -5.06 20.20 -10.10
C THR A 91 -3.79 19.90 -9.33
N ALA A 92 -3.23 18.72 -9.50
CA ALA A 92 -1.99 18.34 -8.81
C ALA A 92 -0.81 19.22 -9.25
N ALA A 93 -0.61 19.43 -10.54
CA ALA A 93 0.48 20.26 -11.05
C ALA A 93 0.47 21.68 -10.48
N ARG A 94 -0.71 22.27 -10.34
CA ARG A 94 -0.88 23.63 -9.81
C ARG A 94 -0.72 23.69 -8.29
N THR A 95 -1.32 22.75 -7.57
CA THR A 95 -1.38 22.82 -6.10
C THR A 95 -0.14 22.27 -5.42
N GLN A 96 0.53 21.28 -6.02
CA GLN A 96 1.74 20.69 -5.46
C GLN A 96 2.99 21.54 -5.67
N GLN A 97 3.03 22.40 -6.69
CA GLN A 97 4.23 23.15 -7.07
C GLN A 97 4.93 23.85 -5.88
N PRO A 98 4.23 24.55 -4.95
CA PRO A 98 4.89 25.18 -3.80
C PRO A 98 5.59 24.19 -2.86
N VAL A 99 5.09 22.94 -2.76
CA VAL A 99 5.72 21.90 -1.96
C VAL A 99 6.95 21.34 -2.69
N LEU A 100 6.83 21.12 -4.00
CA LEU A 100 7.94 20.65 -4.84
C LEU A 100 9.11 21.64 -4.82
N ASP A 101 8.83 22.93 -4.89
CA ASP A 101 9.85 23.99 -4.81
C ASP A 101 10.64 23.91 -3.48
N VAL A 102 9.97 23.63 -2.36
CA VAL A 102 10.63 23.44 -1.05
C VAL A 102 11.50 22.18 -1.06
N LEU A 103 10.99 21.07 -1.59
CA LEU A 103 11.70 19.81 -1.65
C LEU A 103 12.92 19.88 -2.55
N ASP A 104 12.78 20.49 -3.74
CA ASP A 104 13.88 20.70 -4.70
C ASP A 104 14.96 21.60 -4.07
N ALA A 105 14.58 22.68 -3.41
CA ALA A 105 15.54 23.57 -2.73
C ALA A 105 16.27 22.89 -1.57
N SER A 106 15.63 21.92 -0.94
CA SER A 106 16.20 21.16 0.19
C SER A 106 16.99 19.94 -0.26
N GLY A 107 16.90 19.53 -1.54
CA GLY A 107 17.50 18.31 -2.07
C GLY A 107 16.91 17.03 -1.50
N VAL A 108 15.67 17.09 -1.02
CA VAL A 108 14.95 15.95 -0.43
C VAL A 108 14.25 15.16 -1.53
N ALA A 109 14.40 13.84 -1.52
CA ALA A 109 13.78 12.97 -2.51
C ALA A 109 12.26 12.88 -2.30
N TYR A 110 11.51 12.86 -3.41
CA TYR A 110 10.06 12.78 -3.37
C TYR A 110 9.47 12.09 -4.60
N GLN A 111 8.22 11.69 -4.48
CA GLN A 111 7.39 11.22 -5.59
C GLN A 111 6.00 11.88 -5.52
N SER A 112 5.60 12.54 -6.60
CA SER A 112 4.30 13.18 -6.75
C SER A 112 3.25 12.19 -7.28
N PHE A 113 2.06 12.20 -6.69
CA PHE A 113 0.90 11.40 -7.10
C PHE A 113 -0.28 12.34 -7.41
N PHE A 114 -0.68 12.39 -8.68
CA PHE A 114 -1.75 13.28 -9.09
C PHE A 114 -3.14 12.76 -8.70
N ALA A 115 -3.35 11.44 -8.69
CA ALA A 115 -4.66 10.86 -8.45
C ALA A 115 -5.21 11.16 -7.04
N GLY A 116 -4.36 11.06 -6.01
CA GLY A 116 -4.71 11.42 -4.62
C GLY A 116 -4.43 12.87 -4.28
N ASN A 117 -3.75 13.59 -5.15
CA ASN A 117 -3.14 14.90 -4.89
C ASN A 117 -2.26 14.86 -3.64
N GLU A 118 -1.28 13.97 -3.65
CA GLU A 118 -0.37 13.65 -2.57
C GLU A 118 1.08 13.66 -3.03
N ILE A 119 2.01 13.89 -2.11
CA ILE A 119 3.45 13.81 -2.37
C ILE A 119 4.08 12.91 -1.31
N ALA A 120 4.70 11.81 -1.72
CA ALA A 120 5.52 10.99 -0.83
C ALA A 120 6.93 11.58 -0.76
N VAL A 121 7.40 11.83 0.46
CA VAL A 121 8.71 12.39 0.76
C VAL A 121 9.57 11.34 1.44
N THR A 122 10.80 11.19 1.00
CA THR A 122 11.75 10.22 1.56
C THR A 122 12.86 10.94 2.31
N GLY A 123 13.03 10.63 3.59
CA GLY A 123 14.13 11.15 4.41
C GLY A 123 14.07 12.66 4.68
N GLY A 124 12.88 13.25 4.75
CA GLY A 124 12.72 14.68 5.06
C GLY A 124 13.08 15.01 6.50
N ASP A 125 13.80 16.10 6.70
CA ASP A 125 14.23 16.62 8.01
C ASP A 125 13.20 17.61 8.59
N ILE A 126 13.47 18.12 9.79
CA ILE A 126 12.59 19.08 10.47
C ILE A 126 12.46 20.41 9.72
N ASN A 127 13.50 20.81 8.97
CA ASN A 127 13.49 22.09 8.25
C ASN A 127 12.57 22.01 7.03
N SER A 128 12.72 20.97 6.22
CA SER A 128 11.84 20.70 5.08
C SER A 128 10.41 20.45 5.53
N LEU A 129 10.19 19.64 6.58
CA LEU A 129 8.87 19.40 7.14
C LEU A 129 8.17 20.68 7.60
N SER A 130 8.87 21.53 8.39
CA SER A 130 8.27 22.76 8.92
C SER A 130 7.95 23.78 7.82
N ALA A 131 8.81 23.88 6.81
CA ALA A 131 8.55 24.73 5.64
C ALA A 131 7.33 24.26 4.86
N ILE A 132 7.17 22.96 4.65
CA ILE A 132 6.01 22.36 3.96
C ILE A 132 4.73 22.55 4.79
N ALA A 133 4.77 22.25 6.09
CA ALA A 133 3.62 22.36 6.96
C ALA A 133 3.05 23.80 7.04
N ALA A 134 3.93 24.80 6.92
CA ALA A 134 3.53 26.22 6.91
C ALA A 134 2.77 26.62 5.65
N LEU A 135 2.82 25.83 4.57
CA LEU A 135 2.14 26.15 3.31
C LEU A 135 0.62 26.02 3.47
N PRO A 136 -0.17 27.03 3.03
CA PRO A 136 -1.62 27.00 3.17
C PRO A 136 -2.29 25.91 2.32
N GLY A 137 -1.65 25.51 1.22
CA GLY A 137 -2.13 24.44 0.34
C GLY A 137 -1.98 23.04 0.88
N VAL A 138 -1.29 22.86 2.01
CA VAL A 138 -1.12 21.55 2.68
C VAL A 138 -2.23 21.36 3.71
N SER A 139 -2.96 20.26 3.63
CA SER A 139 -4.01 19.90 4.61
C SER A 139 -3.47 19.03 5.73
N HIS A 140 -2.66 18.05 5.39
CA HIS A 140 -2.20 17.04 6.34
C HIS A 140 -0.84 16.47 5.94
N ILE A 141 -0.04 16.07 6.93
CA ILE A 141 1.22 15.36 6.72
C ILE A 141 1.19 14.12 7.60
N ARG A 142 1.11 12.96 6.97
CA ARG A 142 0.97 11.66 7.66
C ARG A 142 2.22 10.80 7.55
N TYR A 143 2.35 9.90 8.50
CA TYR A 143 3.34 8.84 8.43
C TYR A 143 2.94 7.82 7.34
N PRO A 144 3.88 7.24 6.57
CA PRO A 144 3.55 6.21 5.58
C PRO A 144 2.88 5.00 6.24
N ARG A 145 1.78 4.54 5.64
CA ARG A 145 1.09 3.34 6.10
C ARG A 145 1.71 2.13 5.44
N THR A 146 2.13 1.17 6.24
CA THR A 146 2.53 -0.14 5.73
C THR A 146 1.31 -1.04 5.69
N VAL A 147 1.01 -1.57 4.51
CA VAL A 147 0.01 -2.62 4.32
C VAL A 147 0.75 -3.94 4.16
N SER A 148 0.45 -4.89 5.03
CA SER A 148 0.98 -6.25 4.91
C SER A 148 -0.05 -7.12 4.19
N VAL A 149 0.39 -7.83 3.16
CA VAL A 149 -0.40 -8.92 2.59
C VAL A 149 -0.22 -10.12 3.51
N GLU A 150 -1.33 -10.70 3.97
CA GLU A 150 -1.28 -11.91 4.79
C GLU A 150 -0.58 -13.03 4.00
N PRO A 151 0.31 -13.82 4.63
CA PRO A 151 0.96 -14.92 3.96
C PRO A 151 -0.09 -15.87 3.40
N PHE A 152 -0.05 -16.13 2.10
CA PHE A 152 -0.91 -17.11 1.47
C PHE A 152 -0.55 -18.50 2.01
N SER A 153 -1.44 -19.06 2.79
CA SER A 153 -1.29 -20.42 3.30
C SER A 153 -2.07 -21.36 2.38
N LEU A 154 -1.36 -22.03 1.50
CA LEU A 154 -1.91 -23.22 0.83
C LEU A 154 -2.33 -24.19 1.95
N LYS A 155 -3.61 -24.26 2.25
CA LYS A 155 -4.13 -25.45 2.91
C LYS A 155 -3.90 -26.58 1.96
N THR A 156 -2.94 -27.44 2.24
CA THR A 156 -2.84 -28.77 1.64
C THR A 156 -4.00 -29.60 2.17
N ALA A 157 -5.23 -29.18 1.87
CA ALA A 157 -6.36 -30.10 1.84
C ALA A 157 -6.06 -31.06 0.71
N ASP A 158 -6.39 -32.33 0.89
CA ASP A 158 -6.28 -33.35 -0.13
C ASP A 158 -6.65 -32.74 -1.49
N VAL A 159 -5.63 -32.39 -2.28
CA VAL A 159 -5.82 -31.94 -3.64
C VAL A 159 -6.26 -33.20 -4.39
N THR A 160 -7.56 -33.44 -4.40
CA THR A 160 -8.11 -34.33 -5.40
C THR A 160 -7.85 -33.63 -6.73
N VAL A 161 -6.93 -34.19 -7.51
CA VAL A 161 -6.68 -33.72 -8.88
C VAL A 161 -8.04 -33.68 -9.56
N PRO A 162 -8.53 -32.53 -10.02
CA PRO A 162 -9.82 -32.45 -10.68
C PRO A 162 -9.85 -33.43 -11.85
N THR A 163 -11.02 -33.99 -12.11
CA THR A 163 -11.20 -34.79 -13.30
C THR A 163 -11.03 -33.89 -14.53
N PRO A 164 -10.38 -34.37 -15.60
CA PRO A 164 -10.35 -33.68 -16.88
C PRO A 164 -11.79 -33.21 -17.26
N ASP A 165 -11.91 -32.05 -17.87
CA ASP A 165 -13.17 -31.36 -18.24
C ASP A 165 -14.00 -30.81 -17.04
N ALA A 166 -13.40 -30.61 -15.85
CA ALA A 166 -14.09 -30.01 -14.73
C ALA A 166 -13.83 -28.48 -14.69
N LEU A 167 -14.91 -27.72 -14.58
CA LEU A 167 -14.84 -26.30 -14.21
C LEU A 167 -14.50 -26.19 -12.71
N ASP A 168 -13.73 -25.18 -12.36
CA ASP A 168 -13.59 -24.82 -10.95
C ASP A 168 -14.94 -24.42 -10.36
N TRP A 169 -15.16 -24.79 -9.10
CA TRP A 169 -16.43 -24.52 -8.41
C TRP A 169 -16.80 -23.03 -8.43
N GLY A 170 -15.80 -22.14 -8.41
CA GLY A 170 -16.02 -20.71 -8.44
C GLY A 170 -16.64 -20.22 -9.76
N ILE A 171 -16.32 -20.86 -10.87
CA ILE A 171 -16.90 -20.54 -12.18
C ILE A 171 -18.40 -20.90 -12.21
N SER A 172 -18.73 -22.11 -11.80
CA SER A 172 -20.12 -22.57 -11.77
C SER A 172 -20.97 -21.85 -10.72
N ASP A 173 -20.40 -21.58 -9.52
CA ASP A 173 -21.12 -20.92 -8.42
C ASP A 173 -21.43 -19.45 -8.73
N THR A 174 -20.60 -18.79 -9.53
CA THR A 174 -20.83 -17.42 -9.99
C THR A 174 -21.65 -17.33 -11.27
N GLY A 175 -21.87 -18.46 -11.96
CA GLY A 175 -22.58 -18.52 -13.25
C GLY A 175 -21.76 -17.97 -14.41
N ALA A 176 -20.43 -17.99 -14.32
CA ALA A 176 -19.56 -17.54 -15.41
C ALA A 176 -19.69 -18.43 -16.63
N ASP A 177 -19.83 -19.76 -16.44
CA ASP A 177 -20.09 -20.72 -17.50
C ASP A 177 -21.43 -20.50 -18.21
N ASP A 178 -22.49 -20.16 -17.47
CA ASP A 178 -23.79 -19.79 -18.05
C ASP A 178 -23.67 -18.49 -18.86
N PHE A 179 -22.87 -17.52 -18.38
CA PHE A 179 -22.58 -16.28 -19.11
C PHE A 179 -21.85 -16.58 -20.43
N TRP A 180 -20.82 -17.38 -20.41
CA TRP A 180 -20.08 -17.78 -21.61
C TRP A 180 -20.98 -18.49 -22.62
N ALA A 181 -21.80 -19.43 -22.13
CA ALA A 181 -22.73 -20.16 -22.99
C ALA A 181 -23.79 -19.25 -23.60
N THR A 182 -24.25 -18.24 -22.87
CA THR A 182 -25.34 -17.34 -23.32
C THR A 182 -24.81 -16.28 -24.30
N PHE A 183 -23.65 -15.70 -24.05
CA PHE A 183 -23.17 -14.52 -24.78
C PHE A 183 -21.98 -14.83 -25.69
N GLY A 184 -21.32 -15.98 -25.54
CA GLY A 184 -20.13 -16.36 -26.30
C GLY A 184 -18.93 -15.46 -26.03
N ILE A 185 -18.83 -14.87 -24.83
CA ILE A 185 -17.82 -13.90 -24.43
C ILE A 185 -17.08 -14.44 -23.21
N GLN A 186 -15.74 -14.50 -23.29
CA GLN A 186 -14.86 -14.98 -22.23
C GLN A 186 -13.74 -13.98 -21.88
N GLY A 187 -13.89 -12.72 -22.26
CA GLY A 187 -12.93 -11.65 -21.96
C GLY A 187 -12.10 -11.20 -23.15
N GLU A 188 -12.44 -11.57 -24.36
CA GLU A 188 -11.72 -11.20 -25.58
C GLU A 188 -11.56 -9.68 -25.70
N GLY A 189 -10.31 -9.22 -25.90
CA GLY A 189 -9.97 -7.80 -26.06
C GLY A 189 -9.95 -7.01 -24.75
N ILE A 190 -10.16 -7.66 -23.60
CA ILE A 190 -10.04 -7.03 -22.26
C ILE A 190 -8.61 -7.22 -21.74
N LEU A 191 -8.09 -6.17 -21.14
CA LEU A 191 -6.84 -6.20 -20.38
C LEU A 191 -7.17 -6.04 -18.90
N VAL A 192 -6.72 -6.99 -18.08
CA VAL A 192 -6.85 -6.93 -16.61
C VAL A 192 -5.48 -6.71 -15.97
N ALA A 193 -5.48 -6.10 -14.80
CA ALA A 193 -4.28 -5.94 -13.98
C ALA A 193 -4.62 -6.10 -12.51
N ASN A 194 -3.66 -6.55 -11.71
CA ASN A 194 -3.76 -6.53 -10.25
C ASN A 194 -2.63 -5.69 -9.63
N ILE A 195 -2.91 -5.11 -8.47
CA ILE A 195 -1.89 -4.54 -7.58
C ILE A 195 -1.78 -5.51 -6.42
N ASP A 196 -0.73 -6.34 -6.46
CA ASP A 196 -0.59 -7.48 -5.57
C ASP A 196 0.90 -7.77 -5.31
N THR A 197 1.26 -9.00 -4.94
CA THR A 197 2.64 -9.45 -4.69
C THR A 197 3.45 -9.71 -5.97
N GLY A 198 2.84 -9.52 -7.13
CA GLY A 198 3.39 -9.80 -8.44
C GLY A 198 2.69 -10.98 -9.11
N VAL A 199 3.17 -11.35 -10.30
CA VAL A 199 2.65 -12.50 -11.07
C VAL A 199 3.83 -13.28 -11.65
N GLN A 200 3.78 -14.61 -11.50
CA GLN A 200 4.71 -15.49 -12.18
C GLN A 200 4.31 -15.61 -13.66
N TRP A 201 4.80 -14.68 -14.47
CA TRP A 201 4.41 -14.49 -15.86
C TRP A 201 4.54 -15.73 -16.76
N ASN A 202 5.50 -16.62 -16.45
CA ASN A 202 5.76 -17.87 -17.18
C ASN A 202 5.06 -19.08 -16.57
N HIS A 203 4.05 -18.87 -15.74
CA HIS A 203 3.20 -19.96 -15.26
C HIS A 203 2.36 -20.51 -16.42
N PRO A 204 2.26 -21.85 -16.65
CA PRO A 204 1.57 -22.41 -17.80
C PRO A 204 0.12 -21.94 -18.00
N ALA A 205 -0.60 -21.66 -16.91
CA ALA A 205 -1.97 -21.14 -16.98
C ALA A 205 -2.05 -19.62 -17.16
N LEU A 206 -0.93 -18.88 -17.24
CA LEU A 206 -0.90 -17.42 -17.28
C LEU A 206 -0.08 -16.86 -18.44
N ASP A 207 0.89 -17.62 -18.94
CA ASP A 207 1.87 -17.16 -19.93
C ASP A 207 1.24 -16.81 -21.27
N GLN A 208 0.19 -17.52 -21.69
CA GLN A 208 -0.53 -17.24 -22.93
C GLN A 208 -1.36 -15.95 -22.87
N ALA A 209 -1.85 -15.58 -21.68
CA ALA A 209 -2.62 -14.37 -21.44
C ALA A 209 -1.74 -13.14 -21.18
N PHE A 210 -0.40 -13.32 -21.00
CA PHE A 210 0.50 -12.21 -20.73
C PHE A 210 0.64 -11.31 -21.97
N LYS A 211 0.17 -10.07 -21.86
CA LYS A 211 0.11 -9.09 -22.97
C LYS A 211 1.46 -8.86 -23.66
N CYS A 212 2.55 -8.85 -22.90
CA CYS A 212 3.90 -8.61 -23.42
C CYS A 212 4.64 -9.89 -23.81
N GLY A 213 3.96 -11.02 -23.88
CA GLY A 213 4.49 -12.29 -24.38
C GLY A 213 5.73 -12.76 -23.63
N THR A 214 6.90 -12.75 -24.28
CA THR A 214 8.15 -13.19 -23.67
C THR A 214 9.00 -12.07 -23.09
N ASN A 215 8.46 -10.85 -22.98
CA ASN A 215 9.18 -9.70 -22.40
C ASN A 215 8.63 -9.32 -21.02
N PRO A 216 9.07 -9.98 -19.94
CA PRO A 216 8.55 -9.74 -18.58
C PRO A 216 9.07 -8.43 -17.95
N SER A 217 9.93 -7.69 -18.64
CA SER A 217 10.47 -6.41 -18.16
C SER A 217 9.88 -5.21 -18.90
N ASP A 218 8.82 -5.42 -19.66
CA ASP A 218 8.17 -4.34 -20.40
C ASP A 218 7.41 -3.41 -19.45
N PRO A 219 7.74 -2.11 -19.41
CA PRO A 219 7.10 -1.16 -18.48
C PRO A 219 5.61 -0.95 -18.77
N ASP A 220 5.11 -1.34 -19.94
CA ASP A 220 3.68 -1.28 -20.26
C ASP A 220 2.90 -2.47 -19.69
N CYS A 221 3.59 -3.50 -19.18
CA CYS A 221 3.01 -4.70 -18.62
C CYS A 221 3.39 -4.96 -17.16
N TRP A 222 4.46 -4.34 -16.68
CA TRP A 222 5.00 -4.59 -15.35
C TRP A 222 5.49 -3.32 -14.68
N ALA A 223 5.05 -3.10 -13.44
CA ALA A 223 5.57 -2.04 -12.58
C ALA A 223 5.88 -2.60 -11.18
N ASP A 224 7.13 -2.47 -10.75
CA ASP A 224 7.60 -2.87 -9.42
C ASP A 224 8.24 -1.66 -8.71
N PRO A 225 7.44 -0.78 -8.09
CA PRO A 225 7.95 0.38 -7.36
C PRO A 225 8.85 -0.01 -6.18
N SER A 226 8.67 -1.22 -5.64
CA SER A 226 9.44 -1.75 -4.51
C SER A 226 10.77 -2.37 -4.93
N ASN A 227 10.97 -2.58 -6.24
CA ASN A 227 12.14 -3.24 -6.82
C ASN A 227 12.47 -4.62 -6.20
N ILE A 228 11.44 -5.34 -5.78
CA ILE A 228 11.57 -6.68 -5.18
C ILE A 228 11.96 -7.71 -6.24
N CYS A 229 11.45 -7.53 -7.46
CA CYS A 229 11.67 -8.42 -8.59
C CYS A 229 12.81 -7.98 -9.52
N GLY A 230 13.54 -6.91 -9.20
CA GLY A 230 14.69 -6.46 -10.00
C GLY A 230 14.34 -6.01 -11.42
N GLY A 231 13.13 -5.49 -11.64
CA GLY A 231 12.69 -4.93 -12.93
C GLY A 231 12.14 -5.96 -13.93
N SER A 232 11.83 -7.16 -13.50
CA SER A 232 11.19 -8.20 -14.33
C SER A 232 10.02 -8.81 -13.57
N ALA A 233 8.93 -9.13 -14.26
CA ALA A 233 7.76 -9.73 -13.63
C ALA A 233 8.13 -11.00 -12.85
N CYS A 234 7.77 -11.01 -11.59
CA CYS A 234 7.92 -12.16 -10.69
C CYS A 234 6.81 -12.15 -9.62
N ASP A 235 6.71 -13.22 -8.88
CA ASP A 235 5.90 -13.30 -7.67
C ASP A 235 6.69 -14.00 -6.56
N ASN A 236 7.02 -13.26 -5.51
CA ASN A 236 7.80 -13.78 -4.39
C ASN A 236 6.94 -14.34 -3.25
N ASN A 237 5.61 -14.28 -3.39
CA ASN A 237 4.65 -14.72 -2.37
C ASN A 237 3.70 -15.81 -2.89
N GLY A 238 3.28 -15.72 -4.14
CA GLY A 238 2.30 -16.59 -4.79
C GLY A 238 0.86 -16.07 -4.75
N HIS A 239 0.56 -15.04 -3.92
CA HIS A 239 -0.78 -14.49 -3.81
C HIS A 239 -1.24 -13.83 -5.12
N GLY A 240 -0.41 -12.97 -5.71
CA GLY A 240 -0.74 -12.28 -6.96
C GLY A 240 -0.89 -13.21 -8.15
N SER A 241 -0.08 -14.27 -8.24
CA SER A 241 -0.25 -15.32 -9.26
C SER A 241 -1.57 -16.06 -9.08
N HIS A 242 -1.96 -16.36 -7.83
CA HIS A 242 -3.23 -17.00 -7.53
C HIS A 242 -4.42 -16.11 -7.91
N THR A 243 -4.39 -14.84 -7.55
CA THR A 243 -5.47 -13.90 -7.88
C THR A 243 -5.57 -13.65 -9.39
N MET A 244 -4.44 -13.56 -10.09
CA MET A 244 -4.41 -13.48 -11.54
C MET A 244 -4.97 -14.76 -12.19
N GLY A 245 -4.63 -15.92 -11.66
CA GLY A 245 -5.21 -17.20 -12.10
C GLY A 245 -6.72 -17.24 -11.97
N THR A 246 -7.27 -16.72 -10.88
CA THR A 246 -8.73 -16.61 -10.69
C THR A 246 -9.38 -15.69 -11.74
N MET A 247 -8.67 -14.64 -12.17
CA MET A 247 -9.19 -13.72 -13.20
C MET A 247 -9.12 -14.30 -14.60
N VAL A 248 -7.94 -14.77 -15.03
CA VAL A 248 -7.66 -15.11 -16.45
C VAL A 248 -6.98 -16.46 -16.65
N GLY A 249 -6.77 -17.23 -15.59
CA GLY A 249 -6.07 -18.49 -15.71
C GLY A 249 -6.77 -19.41 -16.70
N ASP A 250 -6.03 -19.79 -17.74
CA ASP A 250 -6.44 -20.76 -18.74
C ASP A 250 -5.43 -21.91 -18.73
N ASP A 251 -5.90 -23.12 -18.62
CA ASP A 251 -5.01 -24.25 -18.77
C ASP A 251 -4.61 -24.40 -20.23
N ASP A 252 -3.37 -24.85 -20.44
CA ASP A 252 -2.90 -25.37 -21.71
C ASP A 252 -4.03 -26.18 -22.38
N PRO A 253 -4.32 -25.99 -23.66
CA PRO A 253 -5.39 -26.70 -24.38
C PRO A 253 -5.32 -28.24 -24.28
N THR A 254 -4.31 -28.79 -23.63
CA THR A 254 -4.20 -30.17 -23.27
C THR A 254 -4.75 -30.51 -21.87
N LEU A 255 -5.02 -29.50 -21.04
CA LEU A 255 -5.55 -29.65 -19.70
C LEU A 255 -6.94 -28.98 -19.65
N THR A 256 -7.92 -29.77 -19.39
CA THR A 256 -9.35 -29.43 -19.51
C THR A 256 -9.92 -28.86 -18.19
N TYR A 257 -9.10 -28.23 -17.36
CA TYR A 257 -9.52 -27.66 -16.09
C TYR A 257 -9.47 -26.14 -16.12
N GLN A 258 -10.62 -25.51 -16.23
CA GLN A 258 -10.76 -24.06 -16.30
C GLN A 258 -10.84 -23.44 -14.90
N VAL A 259 -10.01 -22.44 -14.62
CA VAL A 259 -9.97 -21.72 -13.33
C VAL A 259 -10.30 -20.23 -13.46
N GLY A 260 -9.95 -19.59 -14.59
CA GLY A 260 -10.15 -18.16 -14.81
C GLY A 260 -11.58 -17.82 -15.21
N MET A 261 -12.08 -16.71 -14.65
CA MET A 261 -13.41 -16.17 -14.95
C MET A 261 -13.50 -15.59 -16.37
N ALA A 262 -12.39 -15.08 -16.89
CA ALA A 262 -12.26 -14.47 -18.21
C ALA A 262 -11.03 -15.00 -18.95
N PRO A 263 -11.02 -16.29 -19.33
CA PRO A 263 -9.80 -16.97 -19.81
C PRO A 263 -9.26 -16.41 -21.13
N ASN A 264 -10.06 -15.69 -21.89
CA ASN A 264 -9.63 -15.04 -23.14
C ASN A 264 -9.24 -13.56 -22.97
N ALA A 265 -9.22 -13.05 -21.72
CA ALA A 265 -8.65 -11.74 -21.41
C ALA A 265 -7.11 -11.81 -21.35
N GLN A 266 -6.46 -10.66 -21.57
CA GLN A 266 -5.03 -10.51 -21.36
C GLN A 266 -4.74 -9.83 -20.01
N TRP A 267 -3.57 -10.02 -19.49
CA TRP A 267 -3.10 -9.34 -18.28
C TRP A 267 -1.72 -8.72 -18.47
#